data_d38d5203aa316a584cea4c52e7e4a805
#
_entry.id   d38d5203aa316a584cea4c52e7e4a805
#
_cell.length_a   1.000
_cell.length_b   1.000
_cell.length_c   1.000
_cell.angle_alpha   90.00
_cell.angle_beta   90.00
_cell.angle_gamma   90.00
#
_symmetry.space_group_name_H-M   'P 1'
#
loop_
_entity.id
_entity.type
_entity.pdbx_description
1 polymer ?
#
loop_
_entity_poly.entity_id
_entity_poly.type
_entity_poly.pdbx_seq_one_letter_code
_entity_poly.pdbx_strand_id
1 'polypeptide(L)'
;QYDESRWAVAAAAAKRVMDMGAYKLYTYAKDDNTPELPAGVTSDPNFYDAYPNGANGIDPFKSYSDIFTGEAVASINPELIWGRNTTYLNETISKGSFPPSMGGWGRFCVTQKVVDAYLMDDGRTKEEAAADGYYSETGFTSEPRNFSGYPLNAGVYKMYANREMRFYASVGFNEAVWQALSSSTLNNHTAKYYYQDEDGRGGVTATSPNYPITGYVIKKYNNPMDAWTGTGARHIQKAYPIIRYAEILLSYAEALNNLTGPHTVELDGQPYTMSRDKEEIKKAFNQVRYRAGLPGLTANQLNSTPEVQKQIERERMVEFLWENRRFYDVRRWGIYEETEQEPI
;
A
#
# COMPACT_ATOMS: atom_id res chain seq x y z
N GLN A 1 15.36 14.42 25.59
CA GLN A 1 16.71 14.37 25.06
C GLN A 1 16.77 13.24 24.02
N TYR A 2 17.36 13.49 22.83
CA TYR A 2 17.59 12.47 21.81
C TYR A 2 18.57 11.42 22.36
N ASP A 3 18.23 10.14 22.16
CA ASP A 3 19.03 9.02 22.63
C ASP A 3 19.10 7.95 21.53
N GLU A 4 20.25 7.90 20.86
CA GLU A 4 20.50 7.00 19.73
C GLU A 4 20.45 5.52 20.14
N SER A 5 20.71 5.18 21.40
CA SER A 5 20.66 3.81 21.89
C SER A 5 19.26 3.18 21.73
N ARG A 6 18.20 3.98 21.73
CA ARG A 6 16.82 3.53 21.50
C ARG A 6 16.62 2.99 20.07
N TRP A 7 17.32 3.58 19.10
CA TRP A 7 17.31 3.04 17.73
C TRP A 7 18.00 1.69 17.66
N ALA A 8 19.11 1.52 18.40
CA ALA A 8 19.78 0.22 18.49
C ALA A 8 18.87 -0.85 19.12
N VAL A 9 18.12 -0.51 20.18
CA VAL A 9 17.12 -1.42 20.77
C VAL A 9 16.04 -1.79 19.77
N ALA A 10 15.52 -0.83 19.02
CA ALA A 10 14.52 -1.07 18.00
C ALA A 10 15.05 -1.98 16.86
N ALA A 11 16.28 -1.71 16.39
CA ALA A 11 16.94 -2.52 15.38
C ALA A 11 17.17 -3.95 15.87
N ALA A 12 17.68 -4.13 17.09
CA ALA A 12 17.93 -5.45 17.69
C ALA A 12 16.62 -6.23 17.88
N ALA A 13 15.55 -5.58 18.35
CA ALA A 13 14.25 -6.22 18.52
C ALA A 13 13.67 -6.68 17.17
N ALA A 14 13.74 -5.84 16.13
CA ALA A 14 13.29 -6.20 14.78
C ALA A 14 14.15 -7.33 14.20
N LYS A 15 15.48 -7.24 14.32
CA LYS A 15 16.43 -8.29 13.89
C LYS A 15 16.12 -9.64 14.53
N ARG A 16 15.81 -9.65 15.81
CA ARG A 16 15.42 -10.87 16.53
C ARG A 16 14.17 -11.52 15.92
N VAL A 17 13.15 -10.74 15.59
CA VAL A 17 11.95 -11.28 14.91
C VAL A 17 12.31 -11.84 13.54
N MET A 18 13.18 -11.16 12.79
CA MET A 18 13.66 -11.63 11.49
C MET A 18 14.43 -12.95 11.62
N ASP A 19 15.31 -13.07 12.60
CA ASP A 19 16.15 -14.25 12.84
C ASP A 19 15.37 -15.48 13.31
N MET A 20 14.17 -15.30 13.84
CA MET A 20 13.27 -16.44 14.16
C MET A 20 12.91 -17.26 12.93
N GLY A 21 12.91 -16.65 11.73
CA GLY A 21 12.51 -17.32 10.48
C GLY A 21 11.04 -17.76 10.44
N ALA A 22 10.23 -17.32 11.42
CA ALA A 22 8.82 -17.70 11.54
C ALA A 22 7.90 -16.92 10.62
N TYR A 23 8.33 -15.74 10.16
CA TYR A 23 7.55 -14.82 9.36
C TYR A 23 8.27 -14.44 8.08
N LYS A 24 7.50 -14.15 7.04
CA LYS A 24 7.99 -13.60 5.76
C LYS A 24 6.88 -12.77 5.12
N LEU A 25 7.23 -11.91 4.16
CA LEU A 25 6.21 -11.21 3.38
C LEU A 25 5.34 -12.23 2.63
N TYR A 26 4.04 -11.97 2.61
CA TYR A 26 3.13 -12.74 1.76
C TYR A 26 3.42 -12.44 0.29
N THR A 27 3.43 -13.47 -0.52
CA THR A 27 3.59 -13.38 -1.98
C THR A 27 2.66 -14.35 -2.67
N TYR A 28 2.10 -13.92 -3.78
CA TYR A 28 1.36 -14.73 -4.73
C TYR A 28 2.27 -14.98 -5.94
N ALA A 29 2.38 -16.22 -6.38
CA ALA A 29 3.22 -16.55 -7.53
C ALA A 29 2.66 -15.90 -8.82
N LYS A 30 3.55 -15.46 -9.72
CA LYS A 30 3.17 -14.97 -11.06
C LYS A 30 2.33 -16.02 -11.78
N ASP A 31 1.25 -15.59 -12.42
CA ASP A 31 0.37 -16.38 -13.28
C ASP A 31 0.15 -15.67 -14.63
N ASP A 32 -0.66 -16.24 -15.52
CA ASP A 32 -0.94 -15.71 -16.86
C ASP A 32 -1.63 -14.33 -16.86
N ASN A 33 -2.21 -13.91 -15.73
CA ASN A 33 -2.86 -12.61 -15.57
C ASN A 33 -1.94 -11.57 -14.95
N THR A 34 -0.78 -11.97 -14.48
CA THR A 34 0.17 -11.07 -13.84
C THR A 34 0.81 -10.17 -14.91
N PRO A 35 0.79 -8.84 -14.76
CA PRO A 35 1.46 -7.94 -15.69
C PRO A 35 2.98 -8.17 -15.66
N GLU A 36 3.60 -8.00 -16.83
CA GLU A 36 5.06 -7.96 -16.88
C GLU A 36 5.60 -6.75 -16.12
N LEU A 37 6.79 -6.90 -15.56
CA LEU A 37 7.48 -5.77 -14.94
C LEU A 37 7.79 -4.70 -16.00
N PRO A 38 7.73 -3.40 -15.64
CA PRO A 38 8.07 -2.32 -16.57
C PRO A 38 9.46 -2.50 -17.19
N ALA A 39 9.55 -2.34 -18.50
CA ALA A 39 10.82 -2.42 -19.18
C ALA A 39 11.68 -1.17 -18.95
N GLY A 40 13.01 -1.31 -19.01
CA GLY A 40 13.93 -0.17 -18.98
C GLY A 40 14.21 0.43 -17.61
N VAL A 41 13.79 -0.22 -16.52
CA VAL A 41 14.17 0.18 -15.16
C VAL A 41 15.65 -0.13 -14.95
N THR A 42 16.48 0.92 -14.82
CA THR A 42 17.93 0.82 -14.65
C THR A 42 18.43 1.35 -13.31
N SER A 43 17.53 1.92 -12.50
CA SER A 43 17.85 2.49 -11.20
C SER A 43 18.26 1.45 -10.14
N ASP A 44 17.84 0.20 -10.34
CA ASP A 44 18.15 -0.94 -9.49
C ASP A 44 18.57 -2.14 -10.35
N PRO A 45 19.84 -2.55 -10.32
CA PRO A 45 20.35 -3.65 -11.15
C PRO A 45 19.75 -5.01 -10.81
N ASN A 46 19.17 -5.16 -9.62
CA ASN A 46 18.55 -6.41 -9.17
C ASN A 46 17.03 -6.47 -9.44
N PHE A 47 16.44 -5.40 -9.98
CA PHE A 47 14.98 -5.30 -10.10
C PHE A 47 14.33 -6.50 -10.79
N TYR A 48 14.97 -7.05 -11.83
CA TYR A 48 14.44 -8.17 -12.62
C TYR A 48 14.81 -9.55 -12.06
N ASP A 49 15.58 -9.63 -10.99
CA ASP A 49 15.89 -10.89 -10.33
C ASP A 49 14.63 -11.49 -9.67
N ALA A 50 14.67 -12.78 -9.40
CA ALA A 50 13.60 -13.46 -8.70
C ALA A 50 13.44 -12.94 -7.26
N TYR A 51 12.20 -12.78 -6.82
CA TYR A 51 11.89 -12.44 -5.43
C TYR A 51 12.52 -13.46 -4.44
N PRO A 52 13.12 -13.08 -3.32
CA PRO A 52 13.14 -11.73 -2.71
C PRO A 52 14.33 -10.83 -3.11
N ASN A 53 15.17 -11.24 -4.05
CA ASN A 53 16.33 -10.46 -4.47
C ASN A 53 15.99 -9.41 -5.54
N GLY A 54 14.86 -9.52 -6.18
CA GLY A 54 14.25 -8.61 -7.12
C GLY A 54 12.74 -8.78 -7.12
N ALA A 55 12.03 -8.21 -8.09
CA ALA A 55 10.57 -8.18 -8.14
C ALA A 55 9.94 -9.28 -9.02
N ASN A 56 10.76 -10.10 -9.71
CA ASN A 56 10.24 -11.08 -10.67
C ASN A 56 9.73 -12.37 -9.99
N GLY A 57 8.82 -13.07 -10.68
CA GLY A 57 8.28 -14.37 -10.25
C GLY A 57 7.08 -14.30 -9.30
N ILE A 58 6.62 -13.12 -8.96
CA ILE A 58 5.44 -12.88 -8.12
C ILE A 58 4.44 -11.95 -8.81
N ASP A 59 3.19 -12.01 -8.37
CA ASP A 59 2.15 -11.04 -8.74
C ASP A 59 2.09 -9.92 -7.69
N PRO A 60 2.52 -8.70 -8.00
CA PRO A 60 2.61 -7.63 -7.00
C PRO A 60 1.25 -7.12 -6.53
N PHE A 61 0.20 -7.20 -7.37
CA PHE A 61 -1.16 -6.82 -6.96
C PHE A 61 -1.71 -7.80 -5.93
N LYS A 62 -1.73 -9.09 -6.24
CA LYS A 62 -2.23 -10.14 -5.35
C LYS A 62 -1.35 -10.31 -4.11
N SER A 63 -0.04 -10.21 -4.24
CA SER A 63 0.89 -10.27 -3.11
C SER A 63 0.63 -9.19 -2.05
N TYR A 64 0.02 -8.08 -2.43
CA TYR A 64 -0.39 -7.04 -1.50
C TYR A 64 -1.87 -7.15 -1.12
N SER A 65 -2.78 -7.21 -2.09
CA SER A 65 -4.22 -7.15 -1.85
C SER A 65 -4.74 -8.30 -0.99
N ASP A 66 -4.24 -9.52 -1.22
CA ASP A 66 -4.75 -10.72 -0.58
C ASP A 66 -4.60 -10.72 0.93
N ILE A 67 -3.59 -9.99 1.46
CA ILE A 67 -3.37 -9.81 2.90
C ILE A 67 -4.61 -9.19 3.57
N PHE A 68 -5.31 -8.29 2.87
CA PHE A 68 -6.37 -7.45 3.41
C PHE A 68 -7.77 -7.88 2.98
N THR A 69 -7.87 -8.60 1.87
CA THR A 69 -9.16 -8.98 1.27
C THR A 69 -9.72 -10.30 1.82
N GLY A 70 -8.92 -11.05 2.57
CA GLY A 70 -9.30 -12.37 3.10
C GLY A 70 -8.91 -13.54 2.20
N GLU A 71 -8.29 -13.28 1.02
CA GLU A 71 -7.76 -14.34 0.15
C GLU A 71 -6.58 -15.05 0.83
N ALA A 72 -5.66 -14.29 1.45
CA ALA A 72 -4.67 -14.87 2.36
C ALA A 72 -5.34 -15.20 3.70
N VAL A 73 -5.70 -16.46 3.89
CA VAL A 73 -6.36 -16.91 5.13
C VAL A 73 -5.49 -16.62 6.35
N ALA A 74 -6.04 -15.88 7.31
CA ALA A 74 -5.29 -15.31 8.43
C ALA A 74 -4.47 -16.34 9.24
N SER A 75 -4.98 -17.57 9.40
CA SER A 75 -4.31 -18.63 10.16
C SER A 75 -3.06 -19.20 9.49
N ILE A 76 -2.89 -18.97 8.18
CA ILE A 76 -1.76 -19.47 7.40
C ILE A 76 -1.01 -18.35 6.68
N ASN A 77 -1.41 -17.10 6.89
CA ASN A 77 -0.74 -15.93 6.31
C ASN A 77 0.63 -15.73 6.97
N PRO A 78 1.75 -15.96 6.26
CA PRO A 78 3.09 -15.90 6.83
C PRO A 78 3.54 -14.48 7.21
N GLU A 79 2.81 -13.46 6.75
CA GLU A 79 3.11 -12.05 7.06
C GLU A 79 2.41 -11.55 8.32
N LEU A 80 1.27 -12.15 8.69
CA LEU A 80 0.45 -11.70 9.80
C LEU A 80 1.04 -12.19 11.13
N ILE A 81 1.61 -11.28 11.93
CA ILE A 81 2.12 -11.57 13.28
C ILE A 81 0.98 -11.51 14.29
N TRP A 82 0.19 -10.46 14.22
CA TRP A 82 -0.99 -10.28 15.06
C TRP A 82 -2.10 -9.57 14.29
N GLY A 83 -3.29 -10.13 14.32
CA GLY A 83 -4.46 -9.61 13.63
C GLY A 83 -5.72 -9.71 14.46
N ARG A 84 -6.71 -8.94 14.07
CA ARG A 84 -8.04 -8.95 14.68
C ARG A 84 -9.09 -9.29 13.63
N ASN A 85 -9.93 -10.25 13.98
CA ASN A 85 -11.08 -10.62 13.16
C ASN A 85 -12.36 -10.24 13.92
N THR A 86 -13.08 -9.23 13.44
CA THR A 86 -14.37 -8.80 14.04
C THR A 86 -15.37 -8.44 12.96
N THR A 87 -16.64 -8.71 13.21
CA THR A 87 -17.76 -8.35 12.34
C THR A 87 -17.78 -6.85 12.04
N TYR A 88 -17.51 -6.01 13.04
CA TYR A 88 -17.46 -4.56 12.88
C TYR A 88 -16.47 -4.12 11.79
N LEU A 89 -15.24 -4.68 11.78
CA LEU A 89 -14.24 -4.34 10.75
C LEU A 89 -14.70 -4.77 9.36
N ASN A 90 -15.26 -5.97 9.25
CA ASN A 90 -15.72 -6.50 7.98
C ASN A 90 -16.89 -5.70 7.40
N GLU A 91 -17.87 -5.36 8.22
CA GLU A 91 -19.06 -4.64 7.77
C GLU A 91 -18.82 -3.13 7.64
N THR A 92 -18.30 -2.49 8.68
CA THR A 92 -18.21 -1.03 8.71
C THR A 92 -17.15 -0.50 7.74
N ILE A 93 -15.94 -1.10 7.72
CA ILE A 93 -14.89 -0.61 6.83
C ILE A 93 -15.26 -0.86 5.38
N SER A 94 -15.71 -2.07 5.05
CA SER A 94 -16.14 -2.40 3.70
C SER A 94 -17.30 -1.50 3.25
N LYS A 95 -18.37 -1.39 4.04
CA LYS A 95 -19.52 -0.54 3.70
C LYS A 95 -19.18 0.94 3.61
N GLY A 96 -18.28 1.41 4.50
CA GLY A 96 -17.81 2.79 4.49
C GLY A 96 -17.02 3.15 3.23
N SER A 97 -16.44 2.17 2.58
CA SER A 97 -15.61 2.30 1.39
C SER A 97 -16.38 2.18 0.08
N PHE A 98 -17.41 1.31 0.04
CA PHE A 98 -18.19 1.05 -1.18
C PHE A 98 -18.92 2.30 -1.68
N PRO A 99 -19.07 2.46 -3.02
CA PRO A 99 -19.84 3.52 -3.63
C PRO A 99 -21.29 3.56 -3.14
N PRO A 100 -21.91 4.75 -3.01
CA PRO A 100 -23.32 4.90 -2.66
C PRO A 100 -24.28 4.13 -3.56
N SER A 101 -24.07 4.15 -4.88
CA SER A 101 -24.86 3.39 -5.86
C SER A 101 -24.88 1.90 -5.64
N MET A 102 -23.83 1.37 -4.98
CA MET A 102 -23.71 -0.03 -4.62
C MET A 102 -24.19 -0.35 -3.18
N GLY A 103 -24.89 0.59 -2.52
CA GLY A 103 -25.37 0.45 -1.15
C GLY A 103 -24.30 0.72 -0.06
N GLY A 104 -23.15 1.23 -0.47
CA GLY A 104 -22.10 1.68 0.45
C GLY A 104 -22.33 3.09 0.98
N TRP A 105 -21.34 3.59 1.73
CA TRP A 105 -21.38 4.96 2.27
C TRP A 105 -20.44 5.92 1.54
N GLY A 106 -19.41 5.43 0.83
CA GLY A 106 -18.44 6.23 0.08
C GLY A 106 -17.72 7.29 0.90
N ARG A 107 -17.63 7.17 2.22
CA ARG A 107 -17.15 8.24 3.11
C ARG A 107 -15.83 7.97 3.84
N PHE A 108 -15.23 6.80 3.65
CA PHE A 108 -13.88 6.55 4.14
C PHE A 108 -12.89 7.02 3.08
N CYS A 109 -12.61 8.31 3.16
CA CYS A 109 -11.89 9.02 2.12
C CYS A 109 -10.37 8.89 2.24
N VAL A 110 -9.70 9.03 1.09
CA VAL A 110 -8.25 9.16 0.96
C VAL A 110 -7.96 10.58 0.47
N THR A 111 -6.93 11.23 1.00
CA THR A 111 -6.54 12.58 0.58
C THR A 111 -5.69 12.54 -0.69
N GLN A 112 -5.67 13.64 -1.46
CA GLN A 112 -4.81 13.79 -2.64
C GLN A 112 -3.33 13.55 -2.30
N LYS A 113 -2.86 14.00 -1.15
CA LYS A 113 -1.51 13.76 -0.65
C LYS A 113 -1.13 12.28 -0.60
N VAL A 114 -2.05 11.43 -0.15
CA VAL A 114 -1.82 9.98 -0.15
C VAL A 114 -1.80 9.42 -1.57
N VAL A 115 -2.69 9.89 -2.44
CA VAL A 115 -2.72 9.52 -3.87
C VAL A 115 -1.39 9.89 -4.55
N ASP A 116 -0.84 11.07 -4.24
CA ASP A 116 0.42 11.55 -4.78
C ASP A 116 1.66 10.82 -4.23
N ALA A 117 1.56 10.22 -3.05
CA ALA A 117 2.64 9.44 -2.46
C ALA A 117 2.91 8.11 -3.17
N TYR A 118 1.91 7.54 -3.86
CA TYR A 118 2.11 6.35 -4.68
C TYR A 118 3.02 6.65 -5.86
N LEU A 119 3.93 5.72 -6.15
CA LEU A 119 4.83 5.82 -7.30
C LEU A 119 4.14 5.38 -8.60
N MET A 120 4.82 5.65 -9.71
CA MET A 120 4.51 4.99 -10.96
C MET A 120 4.97 3.52 -10.89
N ASP A 121 4.48 2.69 -11.79
CA ASP A 121 4.83 1.26 -11.83
C ASP A 121 6.32 0.99 -12.11
N ASP A 122 7.03 1.97 -12.69
CA ASP A 122 8.49 1.94 -12.91
C ASP A 122 9.32 2.49 -11.73
N GLY A 123 8.67 2.87 -10.63
CA GLY A 123 9.29 3.37 -9.41
C GLY A 123 9.59 4.87 -9.36
N ARG A 124 9.29 5.61 -10.42
CA ARG A 124 9.44 7.08 -10.44
C ARG A 124 8.32 7.77 -9.67
N THR A 125 8.58 8.96 -9.17
CA THR A 125 7.53 9.85 -8.67
C THR A 125 6.69 10.40 -9.84
N LYS A 126 5.51 10.94 -9.55
CA LYS A 126 4.67 11.57 -10.58
C LYS A 126 5.37 12.76 -11.25
N GLU A 127 6.17 13.51 -10.50
CA GLU A 127 6.95 14.64 -11.00
C GLU A 127 8.04 14.19 -11.98
N GLU A 128 8.78 13.14 -11.63
CA GLU A 128 9.81 12.55 -12.52
C GLU A 128 9.17 11.99 -13.79
N ALA A 129 8.05 11.30 -13.69
CA ALA A 129 7.34 10.70 -14.81
C ALA A 129 6.59 11.73 -15.68
N ALA A 130 6.23 12.88 -15.14
CA ALA A 130 5.62 13.97 -15.91
C ALA A 130 6.59 14.60 -16.92
N ALA A 131 7.89 14.53 -16.65
CA ALA A 131 8.91 15.14 -17.52
C ALA A 131 8.97 14.52 -18.92
N ASP A 132 8.62 13.24 -19.06
CA ASP A 132 8.58 12.52 -20.34
C ASP A 132 7.15 12.14 -20.79
N GLY A 133 6.12 12.60 -20.07
CA GLY A 133 4.72 12.35 -20.39
C GLY A 133 4.19 10.98 -19.96
N TYR A 134 4.94 10.20 -19.19
CA TYR A 134 4.46 8.93 -18.64
C TYR A 134 3.36 9.13 -17.60
N TYR A 135 3.40 10.23 -16.87
CA TYR A 135 2.31 10.73 -16.02
C TYR A 135 1.69 11.99 -16.61
N SER A 136 0.38 12.14 -16.49
CA SER A 136 -0.33 13.36 -16.93
C SER A 136 -1.57 13.62 -16.07
N GLU A 137 -1.77 14.85 -15.67
CA GLU A 137 -3.00 15.32 -15.01
C GLU A 137 -4.07 15.81 -16.01
N THR A 138 -3.91 15.49 -17.30
CA THR A 138 -4.87 15.86 -18.34
C THR A 138 -5.18 14.71 -19.27
N GLY A 139 -6.43 14.65 -19.73
CA GLY A 139 -6.89 13.66 -20.69
C GLY A 139 -7.22 12.28 -20.07
N PHE A 140 -7.65 11.38 -20.92
CA PHE A 140 -8.17 10.07 -20.55
C PHE A 140 -7.42 8.95 -21.28
N THR A 141 -7.43 7.75 -20.73
CA THR A 141 -6.87 6.55 -21.37
C THR A 141 -7.75 6.13 -22.54
N SER A 142 -7.12 5.68 -23.64
CA SER A 142 -7.82 5.15 -24.82
C SER A 142 -8.08 3.65 -24.74
N GLU A 143 -7.29 2.92 -23.97
CA GLU A 143 -7.31 1.47 -23.92
C GLU A 143 -7.60 0.96 -22.51
N PRO A 144 -8.37 -0.12 -22.38
CA PRO A 144 -8.54 -0.80 -21.11
C PRO A 144 -7.27 -1.60 -20.76
N ARG A 145 -7.07 -1.86 -19.47
CA ARG A 145 -6.07 -2.81 -18.96
C ARG A 145 -6.75 -3.85 -18.09
N ASN A 146 -6.20 -5.04 -18.09
CA ASN A 146 -6.57 -6.07 -17.12
C ASN A 146 -5.27 -6.63 -16.55
N PHE A 147 -5.15 -6.63 -15.25
CA PHE A 147 -3.99 -7.18 -14.56
C PHE A 147 -4.44 -7.89 -13.30
N SER A 148 -3.87 -9.07 -13.06
CA SER A 148 -4.15 -9.86 -11.86
C SER A 148 -5.65 -10.14 -11.65
N GLY A 149 -6.44 -10.10 -12.73
CA GLY A 149 -7.90 -10.20 -12.69
C GLY A 149 -8.63 -8.90 -12.33
N TYR A 150 -7.92 -7.78 -12.15
CA TYR A 150 -8.51 -6.46 -11.93
C TYR A 150 -8.65 -5.70 -13.24
N PRO A 151 -9.87 -5.28 -13.66
CA PRO A 151 -10.06 -4.47 -14.85
C PRO A 151 -9.87 -2.98 -14.56
N LEU A 152 -9.16 -2.29 -15.45
CA LEU A 152 -9.09 -0.84 -15.54
C LEU A 152 -9.65 -0.42 -16.90
N ASN A 153 -10.77 0.29 -16.91
CA ASN A 153 -11.48 0.64 -18.15
C ASN A 153 -10.72 1.68 -18.99
N ALA A 154 -11.00 1.72 -20.28
CA ALA A 154 -10.71 2.91 -21.09
C ALA A 154 -11.54 4.11 -20.58
N GLY A 155 -11.08 5.34 -20.83
CA GLY A 155 -11.77 6.54 -20.35
C GLY A 155 -11.44 6.94 -18.90
N VAL A 156 -10.53 6.21 -18.26
CA VAL A 156 -10.01 6.59 -16.94
C VAL A 156 -9.06 7.79 -17.09
N TYR A 157 -9.12 8.73 -16.15
CA TYR A 157 -8.25 9.90 -16.15
C TYR A 157 -6.78 9.51 -16.07
N LYS A 158 -5.93 10.12 -16.91
CA LYS A 158 -4.54 9.67 -17.08
C LYS A 158 -3.69 9.71 -15.80
N MET A 159 -4.04 10.55 -14.83
CA MET A 159 -3.36 10.56 -13.53
C MET A 159 -3.47 9.26 -12.74
N TYR A 160 -4.42 8.39 -13.10
CA TYR A 160 -4.60 7.08 -12.49
C TYR A 160 -3.97 5.95 -13.30
N ALA A 161 -3.44 6.25 -14.49
CA ALA A 161 -2.75 5.26 -15.31
C ALA A 161 -1.30 5.03 -14.84
N ASN A 162 -0.75 3.87 -15.16
CA ASN A 162 0.66 3.51 -14.89
C ASN A 162 1.11 3.67 -13.43
N ARG A 163 0.17 3.55 -12.48
CA ARG A 163 0.50 3.62 -11.05
C ARG A 163 0.95 2.24 -10.55
N GLU A 164 1.71 2.23 -9.46
CA GLU A 164 2.09 0.99 -8.78
C GLU A 164 0.87 0.16 -8.36
N MET A 165 1.02 -1.16 -8.26
CA MET A 165 -0.10 -2.08 -8.05
C MET A 165 -0.83 -1.85 -6.73
N ARG A 166 -0.15 -1.36 -5.68
CA ARG A 166 -0.78 -1.02 -4.40
C ARG A 166 -1.78 0.13 -4.51
N PHE A 167 -1.60 1.06 -5.47
CA PHE A 167 -2.59 2.11 -5.74
C PHE A 167 -3.94 1.52 -6.11
N TYR A 168 -3.97 0.62 -7.09
CA TYR A 168 -5.21 -0.02 -7.54
C TYR A 168 -5.81 -0.97 -6.50
N ALA A 169 -4.99 -1.56 -5.64
CA ALA A 169 -5.45 -2.38 -4.53
C ALA A 169 -6.05 -1.57 -3.38
N SER A 170 -5.61 -0.31 -3.18
CA SER A 170 -5.90 0.44 -1.96
C SER A 170 -6.81 1.64 -2.15
N VAL A 171 -6.86 2.24 -3.35
CA VAL A 171 -7.57 3.50 -3.63
C VAL A 171 -8.70 3.27 -4.62
N GLY A 172 -9.91 3.67 -4.24
CA GLY A 172 -11.03 3.84 -5.15
C GLY A 172 -11.05 5.28 -5.65
N PHE A 173 -11.03 5.46 -6.95
CA PHE A 173 -11.00 6.74 -7.67
C PHE A 173 -12.12 6.79 -8.69
N ASN A 174 -12.35 7.96 -9.30
CA ASN A 174 -13.39 8.09 -10.32
C ASN A 174 -13.11 7.17 -11.52
N GLU A 175 -14.12 6.43 -11.98
CA GLU A 175 -14.06 5.39 -13.01
C GLU A 175 -13.30 4.11 -12.58
N ALA A 176 -12.96 3.94 -11.29
CA ALA A 176 -12.44 2.68 -10.79
C ALA A 176 -13.51 1.58 -10.77
N VAL A 177 -13.10 0.36 -11.10
CA VAL A 177 -14.00 -0.79 -11.07
C VAL A 177 -14.08 -1.38 -9.66
N TRP A 178 -15.32 -1.57 -9.21
CA TRP A 178 -15.67 -2.35 -8.03
C TRP A 178 -16.22 -3.69 -8.51
N GLN A 179 -15.44 -4.74 -8.31
CA GLN A 179 -15.73 -6.05 -8.95
C GLN A 179 -17.05 -6.65 -8.47
N ALA A 180 -17.33 -6.65 -7.16
CA ALA A 180 -18.58 -7.11 -6.54
C ALA A 180 -19.14 -8.41 -7.16
N LEU A 181 -18.27 -9.39 -7.42
CA LEU A 181 -18.54 -10.59 -8.22
C LEU A 181 -19.62 -11.50 -7.64
N SER A 182 -19.94 -11.36 -6.35
CA SER A 182 -21.08 -12.10 -5.76
C SER A 182 -22.45 -11.57 -6.20
N SER A 183 -22.54 -10.31 -6.63
CA SER A 183 -23.78 -9.71 -7.09
C SER A 183 -23.97 -9.92 -8.60
N SER A 184 -25.07 -10.53 -8.99
CA SER A 184 -25.40 -10.70 -10.42
C SER A 184 -25.85 -9.40 -11.11
N THR A 185 -26.18 -8.37 -10.33
CA THR A 185 -26.70 -7.09 -10.84
C THR A 185 -25.70 -5.93 -10.78
N LEU A 186 -24.65 -6.04 -9.95
CA LEU A 186 -23.66 -4.97 -9.71
C LEU A 186 -22.22 -5.42 -9.96
N ASN A 187 -22.00 -6.60 -10.54
CA ASN A 187 -20.64 -7.05 -10.81
C ASN A 187 -19.92 -6.14 -11.79
N ASN A 188 -18.64 -5.91 -11.54
CA ASN A 188 -17.78 -5.00 -12.30
C ASN A 188 -18.37 -3.60 -12.48
N HIS A 189 -18.97 -3.08 -11.40
CA HIS A 189 -19.53 -1.72 -11.38
C HIS A 189 -18.44 -0.67 -11.45
N THR A 190 -18.63 0.34 -12.30
CA THR A 190 -17.72 1.48 -12.43
C THR A 190 -18.20 2.62 -11.52
N ALA A 191 -17.40 3.00 -10.54
CA ALA A 191 -17.74 4.08 -9.61
C ALA A 191 -17.64 5.46 -10.26
N LYS A 192 -18.60 6.35 -10.01
CA LYS A 192 -18.70 7.70 -10.60
C LYS A 192 -18.75 8.75 -9.50
N TYR A 193 -17.61 9.30 -9.15
CA TYR A 193 -17.45 10.24 -8.03
C TYR A 193 -17.48 11.72 -8.41
N TYR A 194 -17.68 12.09 -9.69
CA TYR A 194 -17.89 13.48 -10.04
C TYR A 194 -19.12 14.05 -9.31
N TYR A 195 -19.08 15.35 -9.04
CA TYR A 195 -20.08 15.99 -8.18
C TYR A 195 -21.54 15.68 -8.57
N GLN A 196 -21.86 15.65 -9.84
CA GLN A 196 -23.22 15.42 -10.35
C GLN A 196 -23.57 13.94 -10.59
N ASP A 197 -22.58 13.05 -10.47
CA ASP A 197 -22.79 11.63 -10.74
C ASP A 197 -23.36 10.88 -9.54
N GLU A 198 -23.76 9.63 -9.77
CA GLU A 198 -24.51 8.81 -8.82
C GLU A 198 -23.79 8.54 -7.48
N ASP A 199 -22.46 8.52 -7.50
CA ASP A 199 -21.62 8.31 -6.32
C ASP A 199 -21.06 9.64 -5.75
N GLY A 200 -21.27 10.74 -6.45
CA GLY A 200 -20.86 12.07 -6.05
C GLY A 200 -21.85 12.75 -5.10
N ARG A 201 -21.54 13.98 -4.68
CA ARG A 201 -22.39 14.76 -3.77
C ARG A 201 -23.78 15.02 -4.32
N GLY A 202 -23.91 15.25 -5.63
CA GLY A 202 -25.18 15.52 -6.31
C GLY A 202 -26.02 14.26 -6.53
N GLY A 203 -25.43 13.09 -6.54
CA GLY A 203 -26.11 11.80 -6.72
C GLY A 203 -26.77 11.26 -5.44
N VAL A 204 -26.46 11.84 -4.26
CA VAL A 204 -27.05 11.43 -2.98
C VAL A 204 -28.02 12.50 -2.47
N THR A 205 -28.91 12.12 -1.54
CA THR A 205 -29.87 13.07 -0.95
C THR A 205 -29.16 14.22 -0.25
N ALA A 206 -29.79 15.40 -0.22
CA ALA A 206 -29.20 16.64 0.30
C ALA A 206 -28.70 16.53 1.76
N THR A 207 -29.33 15.67 2.57
CA THR A 207 -28.97 15.44 3.97
C THR A 207 -28.00 14.26 4.17
N SER A 208 -27.68 13.49 3.12
CA SER A 208 -26.79 12.33 3.23
C SER A 208 -25.33 12.76 3.36
N PRO A 209 -24.57 12.22 4.34
CA PRO A 209 -23.12 12.36 4.40
C PRO A 209 -22.39 11.29 3.57
N ASN A 210 -23.12 10.44 2.85
CA ASN A 210 -22.59 9.23 2.20
C ASN A 210 -22.10 9.56 0.77
N TYR A 211 -20.98 10.23 0.65
CA TYR A 211 -20.27 10.49 -0.60
C TYR A 211 -18.77 10.75 -0.32
N PRO A 212 -17.88 10.54 -1.29
CA PRO A 212 -16.44 10.79 -1.10
C PRO A 212 -16.16 12.30 -1.18
N ILE A 213 -15.89 12.92 -0.02
CA ILE A 213 -15.60 14.36 0.08
C ILE A 213 -14.34 14.74 -0.72
N THR A 214 -13.35 13.85 -0.78
CA THR A 214 -12.08 14.08 -1.48
C THR A 214 -12.08 13.56 -2.93
N GLY A 215 -13.16 12.91 -3.38
CA GLY A 215 -13.17 12.17 -4.65
C GLY A 215 -12.48 10.82 -4.63
N TYR A 216 -11.94 10.41 -3.48
CA TYR A 216 -11.25 9.13 -3.29
C TYR A 216 -11.77 8.40 -2.06
N VAL A 217 -11.81 7.08 -2.15
CA VAL A 217 -12.16 6.21 -1.01
C VAL A 217 -11.10 5.14 -0.80
N ILE A 218 -11.02 4.61 0.41
CA ILE A 218 -10.19 3.43 0.67
C ILE A 218 -10.83 2.20 0.03
N LYS A 219 -10.02 1.39 -0.69
CA LYS A 219 -10.45 0.13 -1.32
C LYS A 219 -9.77 -1.10 -0.71
N LYS A 220 -8.72 -0.89 0.05
CA LYS A 220 -7.77 -1.89 0.57
C LYS A 220 -8.41 -3.14 1.19
N TYR A 221 -9.53 -2.99 1.89
CA TYR A 221 -10.21 -4.09 2.61
C TYR A 221 -11.40 -4.66 1.86
N ASN A 222 -11.51 -4.44 0.57
CA ASN A 222 -12.64 -4.93 -0.22
C ASN A 222 -12.21 -6.12 -1.06
N ASN A 223 -12.81 -7.28 -0.76
CA ASN A 223 -12.61 -8.49 -1.56
C ASN A 223 -13.34 -8.33 -2.90
N PRO A 224 -12.81 -8.86 -4.02
CA PRO A 224 -13.52 -8.89 -5.29
C PRO A 224 -14.94 -9.47 -5.24
N MET A 225 -15.21 -10.38 -4.29
CA MET A 225 -16.54 -10.95 -4.08
C MET A 225 -17.46 -10.10 -3.23
N ASP A 226 -16.97 -9.07 -2.51
CA ASP A 226 -17.82 -8.25 -1.64
C ASP A 226 -18.86 -7.46 -2.44
N ALA A 227 -20.12 -7.56 -2.01
CA ALA A 227 -21.23 -6.75 -2.51
C ALA A 227 -22.22 -6.43 -1.38
N TRP A 228 -22.73 -5.18 -1.33
CA TRP A 228 -23.67 -4.74 -0.29
C TRP A 228 -25.13 -4.83 -0.72
N THR A 229 -25.38 -4.83 -2.00
CA THR A 229 -26.72 -4.94 -2.61
C THR A 229 -26.68 -5.81 -3.83
N GLY A 230 -27.87 -6.15 -4.34
CA GLY A 230 -28.04 -6.98 -5.50
C GLY A 230 -28.21 -8.46 -5.16
N THR A 231 -28.67 -9.23 -6.14
CA THR A 231 -28.96 -10.65 -5.98
C THR A 231 -27.67 -11.44 -5.78
N GLY A 232 -27.60 -12.20 -4.69
CA GLY A 232 -26.44 -13.03 -4.33
C GLY A 232 -25.35 -12.28 -3.55
N ALA A 233 -25.57 -10.99 -3.20
CA ALA A 233 -24.63 -10.17 -2.46
C ALA A 233 -24.16 -10.83 -1.16
N ARG A 234 -22.85 -10.87 -0.96
CA ARG A 234 -22.21 -11.41 0.24
C ARG A 234 -20.89 -10.72 0.52
N HIS A 235 -20.35 -10.93 1.71
CA HIS A 235 -19.06 -10.39 2.16
C HIS A 235 -18.12 -11.52 2.55
N ILE A 236 -16.85 -11.35 2.21
CA ILE A 236 -15.77 -12.26 2.62
C ILE A 236 -15.21 -11.79 3.96
N GLN A 237 -15.00 -12.75 4.85
CA GLN A 237 -14.39 -12.50 6.17
C GLN A 237 -12.92 -12.10 6.01
N LYS A 238 -12.49 -11.06 6.73
CA LYS A 238 -11.13 -10.50 6.67
C LYS A 238 -10.55 -10.39 8.08
N ALA A 239 -9.23 -10.48 8.18
CA ALA A 239 -8.50 -10.10 9.39
C ALA A 239 -7.91 -8.69 9.20
N TYR A 240 -8.05 -7.84 10.23
CA TYR A 240 -7.37 -6.55 10.28
C TYR A 240 -5.97 -6.77 10.88
N PRO A 241 -4.88 -6.47 10.15
CA PRO A 241 -3.55 -6.65 10.67
C PRO A 241 -3.23 -5.56 11.71
N ILE A 242 -2.82 -6.00 12.91
CA ILE A 242 -2.32 -5.12 13.96
C ILE A 242 -0.80 -5.03 13.86
N ILE A 243 -0.13 -6.17 13.65
CA ILE A 243 1.31 -6.23 13.40
C ILE A 243 1.54 -7.22 12.27
N ARG A 244 2.31 -6.84 11.27
CA ARG A 244 2.72 -7.70 10.17
C ARG A 244 4.19 -7.52 9.80
N TYR A 245 4.76 -8.51 9.15
CA TYR A 245 6.21 -8.59 8.93
C TYR A 245 6.81 -7.42 8.14
N ALA A 246 6.04 -6.80 7.23
CA ALA A 246 6.48 -5.58 6.54
C ALA A 246 6.81 -4.45 7.52
N GLU A 247 6.09 -4.33 8.64
CA GLU A 247 6.40 -3.34 9.68
C GLU A 247 7.73 -3.63 10.38
N ILE A 248 8.04 -4.89 10.60
CA ILE A 248 9.33 -5.32 11.18
C ILE A 248 10.48 -4.92 10.24
N LEU A 249 10.36 -5.22 8.94
CA LEU A 249 11.37 -4.90 7.94
C LEU A 249 11.61 -3.38 7.82
N LEU A 250 10.55 -2.58 7.70
CA LEU A 250 10.67 -1.13 7.56
C LEU A 250 11.14 -0.47 8.84
N SER A 251 10.75 -0.98 10.01
CA SER A 251 11.24 -0.50 11.31
C SER A 251 12.71 -0.85 11.52
N TYR A 252 13.16 -2.01 11.06
CA TYR A 252 14.57 -2.39 11.07
C TYR A 252 15.42 -1.46 10.20
N ALA A 253 15.00 -1.25 8.95
CA ALA A 253 15.69 -0.35 8.02
C ALA A 253 15.78 1.08 8.56
N GLU A 254 14.70 1.59 9.14
CA GLU A 254 14.65 2.92 9.74
C GLU A 254 15.58 3.02 10.95
N ALA A 255 15.52 2.02 11.84
CA ALA A 255 16.32 2.03 13.04
C ALA A 255 17.83 1.99 12.72
N LEU A 256 18.25 1.15 11.78
CA LEU A 256 19.65 1.14 11.32
C LEU A 256 20.06 2.46 10.67
N ASN A 257 19.17 3.07 9.87
CA ASN A 257 19.47 4.33 9.19
C ASN A 257 19.72 5.50 10.15
N ASN A 258 19.17 5.44 11.36
CA ASN A 258 19.31 6.47 12.39
C ASN A 258 20.50 6.28 13.35
N LEU A 259 21.32 5.24 13.13
CA LEU A 259 22.53 5.00 13.91
C LEU A 259 23.74 5.72 13.29
N THR A 260 24.54 6.40 14.10
CA THR A 260 25.79 7.05 13.66
C THR A 260 27.04 6.24 14.02
N GLY A 261 26.91 5.30 14.96
CA GLY A 261 27.96 4.40 15.41
C GLY A 261 27.42 3.03 15.86
N PRO A 262 28.31 2.11 16.24
CA PRO A 262 27.90 0.81 16.76
C PRO A 262 27.40 0.90 18.19
N HIS A 263 26.28 0.23 18.48
CA HIS A 263 25.71 0.06 19.81
C HIS A 263 25.43 -1.43 20.07
N THR A 264 25.88 -1.94 21.21
CA THR A 264 25.57 -3.29 21.65
C THR A 264 24.40 -3.29 22.63
N VAL A 265 23.38 -4.08 22.33
CA VAL A 265 22.15 -4.23 23.13
C VAL A 265 22.01 -5.69 23.52
N GLU A 266 21.67 -5.96 24.76
CA GLU A 266 21.31 -7.30 25.21
C GLU A 266 19.80 -7.49 25.20
N LEU A 267 19.34 -8.54 24.49
CA LEU A 267 17.94 -8.98 24.49
C LEU A 267 17.89 -10.45 24.85
N ASP A 268 17.23 -10.81 25.94
CA ASP A 268 17.08 -12.16 26.47
C ASP A 268 18.43 -12.91 26.58
N GLY A 269 19.46 -12.21 27.07
CA GLY A 269 20.80 -12.77 27.28
C GLY A 269 21.61 -12.97 25.99
N GLN A 270 21.16 -12.41 24.87
CA GLN A 270 21.90 -12.43 23.60
C GLN A 270 22.32 -11.00 23.21
N PRO A 271 23.62 -10.78 22.93
CA PRO A 271 24.12 -9.48 22.48
C PRO A 271 23.82 -9.26 21.00
N TYR A 272 23.32 -8.07 20.68
CA TYR A 272 23.12 -7.57 19.32
C TYR A 272 23.95 -6.29 19.15
N THR A 273 24.88 -6.29 18.22
CA THR A 273 25.61 -5.06 17.85
C THR A 273 25.02 -4.48 16.59
N MET A 274 24.38 -3.31 16.75
CA MET A 274 23.68 -2.60 15.68
C MET A 274 24.47 -1.36 15.28
N SER A 275 24.56 -1.14 13.98
CA SER A 275 25.16 0.06 13.37
C SER A 275 24.45 0.37 12.05
N ARG A 276 24.73 1.53 11.46
CA ARG A 276 24.19 1.83 10.11
C ARG A 276 24.84 0.95 9.07
N ASP A 277 24.16 -0.12 8.70
CA ASP A 277 24.57 -1.07 7.67
C ASP A 277 23.71 -0.88 6.42
N LYS A 278 24.33 -0.43 5.32
CA LYS A 278 23.63 -0.11 4.07
C LYS A 278 23.07 -1.36 3.38
N GLU A 279 23.75 -2.50 3.48
CA GLU A 279 23.28 -3.74 2.85
C GLU A 279 22.08 -4.32 3.62
N GLU A 280 22.11 -4.28 4.94
CA GLU A 280 20.96 -4.70 5.77
C GLU A 280 19.75 -3.74 5.57
N ILE A 281 19.98 -2.42 5.50
CA ILE A 281 18.94 -1.44 5.18
C ILE A 281 18.33 -1.75 3.81
N LYS A 282 19.17 -1.91 2.78
CA LYS A 282 18.76 -2.25 1.42
C LYS A 282 17.95 -3.54 1.40
N LYS A 283 18.46 -4.60 2.02
CA LYS A 283 17.81 -5.92 2.05
C LYS A 283 16.42 -5.86 2.69
N ALA A 284 16.28 -5.19 3.82
CA ALA A 284 15.00 -5.08 4.52
C ALA A 284 14.00 -4.21 3.75
N PHE A 285 14.41 -3.03 3.29
CA PHE A 285 13.56 -2.10 2.57
C PHE A 285 13.14 -2.65 1.20
N ASN A 286 14.10 -3.19 0.44
CA ASN A 286 13.85 -3.61 -0.94
C ASN A 286 12.89 -4.81 -1.02
N GLN A 287 12.86 -5.72 -0.04
CA GLN A 287 11.87 -6.79 -0.03
C GLN A 287 10.43 -6.26 -0.08
N VAL A 288 10.14 -5.15 0.62
CA VAL A 288 8.81 -4.52 0.58
C VAL A 288 8.55 -3.90 -0.79
N ARG A 289 9.54 -3.20 -1.38
CA ARG A 289 9.46 -2.62 -2.73
C ARG A 289 9.29 -3.70 -3.81
N TYR A 290 10.10 -4.72 -3.79
CA TYR A 290 10.05 -5.81 -4.76
C TYR A 290 8.70 -6.56 -4.69
N ARG A 291 8.16 -6.78 -3.48
CA ARG A 291 6.81 -7.35 -3.33
C ARG A 291 5.74 -6.50 -4.00
N ALA A 292 5.92 -5.18 -4.04
CA ALA A 292 5.03 -4.24 -4.70
C ALA A 292 5.30 -4.08 -6.22
N GLY A 293 6.27 -4.80 -6.78
CA GLY A 293 6.68 -4.67 -8.19
C GLY A 293 7.48 -3.41 -8.48
N LEU A 294 8.14 -2.83 -7.47
CA LEU A 294 8.89 -1.59 -7.58
C LEU A 294 10.39 -1.81 -7.40
N PRO A 295 11.25 -1.00 -8.05
CA PRO A 295 12.68 -1.03 -7.81
C PRO A 295 13.03 -0.60 -6.39
N GLY A 296 14.13 -1.13 -5.88
CA GLY A 296 14.66 -0.83 -4.55
C GLY A 296 15.37 0.52 -4.45
N LEU A 297 16.05 0.73 -3.33
CA LEU A 297 16.86 1.94 -3.10
C LEU A 297 18.05 1.99 -4.07
N THR A 298 18.25 3.15 -4.66
CA THR A 298 19.45 3.43 -5.49
C THR A 298 20.70 3.58 -4.61
N ALA A 299 21.89 3.39 -5.20
CA ALA A 299 23.14 3.60 -4.49
C ALA A 299 23.28 5.04 -3.93
N ASN A 300 22.79 6.04 -4.67
CA ASN A 300 22.81 7.43 -4.22
C ASN A 300 21.90 7.65 -3.00
N GLN A 301 20.71 7.07 -2.98
CA GLN A 301 19.82 7.12 -1.82
C GLN A 301 20.44 6.44 -0.62
N LEU A 302 21.01 5.23 -0.76
CA LEU A 302 21.66 4.49 0.33
C LEU A 302 22.85 5.24 0.95
N ASN A 303 23.52 6.09 0.19
CA ASN A 303 24.64 6.90 0.68
C ASN A 303 24.20 8.11 1.52
N SER A 304 22.91 8.44 1.53
CA SER A 304 22.34 9.59 2.22
C SER A 304 21.33 9.17 3.28
N THR A 305 21.64 9.38 4.56
CA THR A 305 20.68 9.11 5.65
C THR A 305 19.35 9.86 5.48
N PRO A 306 19.32 11.17 5.12
CA PRO A 306 18.06 11.87 4.87
C PRO A 306 17.25 11.29 3.69
N GLU A 307 17.93 10.86 2.61
CA GLU A 307 17.21 10.27 1.46
C GLU A 307 16.60 8.90 1.80
N VAL A 308 17.33 8.05 2.53
CA VAL A 308 16.74 6.78 3.02
C VAL A 308 15.55 7.06 3.93
N GLN A 309 15.66 8.03 4.86
CA GLN A 309 14.54 8.41 5.73
C GLN A 309 13.31 8.85 4.92
N LYS A 310 13.50 9.71 3.92
CA LYS A 310 12.43 10.16 3.02
C LYS A 310 11.76 9.00 2.27
N GLN A 311 12.56 8.03 1.81
CA GLN A 311 12.01 6.83 1.16
C GLN A 311 11.20 5.98 2.15
N ILE A 312 11.68 5.80 3.39
CA ILE A 312 10.97 5.07 4.44
C ILE A 312 9.64 5.75 4.81
N GLU A 313 9.63 7.07 4.94
CA GLU A 313 8.42 7.85 5.25
C GLU A 313 7.33 7.67 4.18
N ARG A 314 7.72 7.74 2.90
CA ARG A 314 6.82 7.48 1.77
C ARG A 314 6.36 6.03 1.77
N GLU A 315 7.29 5.08 1.90
CA GLU A 315 6.98 3.67 1.87
C GLU A 315 6.01 3.28 2.98
N ARG A 316 6.23 3.76 4.21
CA ARG A 316 5.32 3.51 5.33
C ARG A 316 3.94 4.15 5.13
N MET A 317 3.87 5.34 4.51
CA MET A 317 2.60 6.01 4.23
C MET A 317 1.73 5.20 3.25
N VAL A 318 2.33 4.64 2.20
CA VAL A 318 1.66 3.84 1.18
C VAL A 318 1.36 2.44 1.70
N GLU A 319 2.38 1.76 2.22
CA GLU A 319 2.30 0.37 2.66
C GLU A 319 1.28 0.17 3.79
N PHE A 320 1.24 1.09 4.76
CA PHE A 320 0.37 1.01 5.94
C PHE A 320 -0.86 1.91 5.85
N LEU A 321 -1.28 2.30 4.64
CA LEU A 321 -2.52 3.04 4.48
C LEU A 321 -3.67 2.34 5.20
N TRP A 322 -4.40 3.09 6.07
CA TRP A 322 -5.50 2.57 6.88
C TRP A 322 -5.15 1.41 7.85
N GLU A 323 -3.87 1.26 8.21
CA GLU A 323 -3.43 0.36 9.28
C GLU A 323 -3.09 1.14 10.57
N ASN A 324 -3.53 2.37 10.68
CA ASN A 324 -3.37 3.24 11.86
C ASN A 324 -1.90 3.54 12.24
N ARG A 325 -0.97 3.58 11.23
CA ARG A 325 0.45 3.87 11.47
C ARG A 325 0.81 5.34 11.29
N ARG A 326 0.27 6.01 10.28
CA ARG A 326 0.61 7.40 9.93
C ARG A 326 0.46 8.36 11.11
N PHE A 327 -0.59 8.22 11.91
CA PHE A 327 -0.83 9.06 13.09
C PHE A 327 0.35 9.06 14.07
N TYR A 328 0.97 7.90 14.29
CA TYR A 328 2.11 7.75 15.19
C TYR A 328 3.42 8.14 14.49
N ASP A 329 3.58 7.77 13.24
CA ASP A 329 4.79 8.00 12.45
C ASP A 329 5.12 9.49 12.34
N VAL A 330 4.18 10.33 11.94
CA VAL A 330 4.39 11.78 11.78
C VAL A 330 4.74 12.48 13.11
N ARG A 331 4.24 11.96 14.22
CA ARG A 331 4.54 12.49 15.55
C ARG A 331 5.92 12.10 16.04
N ARG A 332 6.29 10.83 15.88
CA ARG A 332 7.62 10.37 16.28
C ARG A 332 8.74 10.91 15.39
N TRP A 333 8.44 11.26 14.14
CA TRP A 333 9.36 11.95 13.24
C TRP A 333 9.40 13.46 13.47
N GLY A 334 8.43 14.02 14.18
CA GLY A 334 8.34 15.46 14.43
C GLY A 334 7.88 16.29 13.23
N ILE A 335 7.30 15.64 12.20
CA ILE A 335 6.89 16.28 10.94
C ILE A 335 5.38 16.55 10.85
N TYR A 336 4.64 16.37 11.94
CA TYR A 336 3.18 16.51 11.94
C TYR A 336 2.73 17.89 11.48
N GLU A 337 3.34 18.95 12.00
CA GLU A 337 2.96 20.33 11.66
C GLU A 337 3.27 20.67 10.20
N GLU A 338 4.36 20.15 9.67
CA GLU A 338 4.79 20.42 8.30
C GLU A 338 3.96 19.62 7.26
N THR A 339 3.52 18.42 7.65
CA THR A 339 2.98 17.47 6.68
C THR A 339 1.49 17.23 6.79
N GLU A 340 0.84 17.52 7.92
CA GLU A 340 -0.57 17.14 8.15
C GLU A 340 -1.50 18.36 8.37
N GLN A 341 -0.97 19.60 8.28
CA GLN A 341 -1.76 20.82 8.44
C GLN A 341 -2.16 21.49 7.11
N GLU A 342 -1.78 20.92 5.98
CA GLU A 342 -2.23 21.44 4.69
C GLU A 342 -3.78 21.31 4.59
N PRO A 343 -4.47 22.35 4.13
CA PRO A 343 -5.91 22.28 3.91
C PRO A 343 -6.24 21.18 2.88
N ILE A 344 -7.32 20.48 3.13
CA ILE A 344 -7.89 19.44 2.26
C ILE A 344 -8.46 20.11 1.01
#